data_7c7e30ea8bc08f28283bb9554dfb1ea8
#
_entry.id   7c7e30ea8bc08f28283bb9554dfb1ea8
#
_cell.length_a   1.000
_cell.length_b   1.000
_cell.length_c   1.000
_cell.angle_alpha   90.00
_cell.angle_beta   90.00
_cell.angle_gamma   90.00
#
_symmetry.space_group_name_H-M   'P 1'
#
loop_
_entity.id
_entity.type
_entity.pdbx_description
1 polymer ?
#
loop_
_entity_poly.entity_id
_entity_poly.type
_entity_poly.pdbx_seq_one_letter_code
_entity_poly.pdbx_strand_id
1 'polypeptide(L)'
;MGLGLAFLASCSKEEITVADTQPQNSTSSNQAEVSSESVVRRGQSYIILSSTDNLPGDLASQMQAANGTLTGELSGAGLALATSTDPDFAAKASRISGVRSVIHDFTYQGFAPNSARDVEAVTESDNTNPATSADNDRFFPLQWGHTAIQAPEAWNTGARGKGALVAVLDGGFDLTHPDLVANIAGSKSFVPGEAAQFKGSAFSHGTHTAGTIGAVDNNLGVVGVAPEAKLLLVKVLADGGSGSFSWMIQGIYYAVSQQADVINMSLGAAIPNSSKYRDDNGTPEDTSDDKWVNDTKEIQELLVAISKATSYATKNGVTVIASAGNDANNGQRDKNLVHIPSGATDVISISATGPMGWALKPLETNLDRMASYTNFGTSDVEFAAPGGDAVYPGDDIASIAGVTQYAFAFDMVFSLTSQGRYTWSAGTSMAGPHAAGVAALIVGKAGGQLDPSRVRAIMRASADDLGKPGRDPYYGYGRVNALRAVSQAF
;
A
#
# COMPACT_ATOMS: atom_id res chain seq x y z
N MET A 1 -75.13 -29.03 42.54
CA MET A 1 -73.89 -29.85 42.59
C MET A 1 -73.04 -29.40 41.43
N GLY A 2 -71.83 -28.94 41.66
CA GLY A 2 -70.86 -28.56 40.66
C GLY A 2 -70.11 -27.29 41.10
N LEU A 3 -69.03 -27.46 41.85
CA LEU A 3 -68.09 -26.42 42.23
C LEU A 3 -67.32 -25.96 41.00
N GLY A 4 -67.31 -24.64 40.76
CA GLY A 4 -66.38 -23.99 39.84
C GLY A 4 -65.33 -23.23 40.63
N LEU A 5 -64.04 -23.67 40.58
CA LEU A 5 -62.90 -22.92 41.12
C LEU A 5 -62.54 -21.74 40.18
N ALA A 6 -62.57 -20.54 40.73
CA ALA A 6 -61.99 -19.37 40.08
C ALA A 6 -60.52 -19.26 40.44
N PHE A 7 -59.61 -19.25 39.42
CA PHE A 7 -58.22 -18.86 39.58
C PHE A 7 -58.07 -17.37 39.34
N LEU A 8 -57.66 -16.64 40.36
CA LEU A 8 -57.22 -15.25 40.29
C LEU A 8 -55.77 -15.25 39.83
N ALA A 9 -55.51 -14.76 38.60
CA ALA A 9 -54.15 -14.46 38.13
C ALA A 9 -53.76 -13.06 38.60
N SER A 10 -52.82 -12.97 39.51
CA SER A 10 -52.15 -11.74 39.92
C SER A 10 -51.15 -11.33 38.84
N CYS A 11 -51.39 -10.21 38.17
CA CYS A 11 -50.36 -9.55 37.37
C CYS A 11 -49.47 -8.70 38.27
N SER A 12 -48.24 -9.20 38.55
CA SER A 12 -47.17 -8.38 39.06
C SER A 12 -46.49 -7.69 37.85
N LYS A 13 -46.50 -6.35 37.85
CA LYS A 13 -45.65 -5.55 36.97
C LYS A 13 -44.23 -5.68 37.46
N GLU A 14 -43.38 -6.39 36.73
CA GLU A 14 -41.93 -6.24 36.84
C GLU A 14 -41.53 -4.97 36.10
N GLU A 15 -41.06 -3.98 36.82
CA GLU A 15 -40.31 -2.86 36.25
C GLU A 15 -39.02 -3.38 35.71
N ILE A 16 -38.86 -3.35 34.36
CA ILE A 16 -37.58 -3.59 33.70
C ILE A 16 -36.73 -2.34 33.93
N THR A 17 -35.87 -2.39 34.94
CA THR A 17 -34.76 -1.45 35.06
C THR A 17 -33.79 -1.72 33.91
N VAL A 18 -33.80 -0.82 32.93
CA VAL A 18 -32.75 -0.75 31.87
C VAL A 18 -31.46 -0.40 32.59
N ALA A 19 -30.62 -1.41 32.81
CA ALA A 19 -29.25 -1.19 33.19
C ALA A 19 -28.54 -0.50 32.06
N ASP A 20 -28.11 0.72 32.31
CA ASP A 20 -27.25 1.52 31.45
C ASP A 20 -25.89 0.84 31.41
N THR A 21 -25.74 -0.18 30.54
CA THR A 21 -24.45 -0.78 30.22
C THR A 21 -23.73 0.15 29.24
N GLN A 22 -23.04 1.13 29.80
CA GLN A 22 -21.90 1.71 29.11
C GLN A 22 -21.01 0.56 28.61
N PRO A 23 -20.54 0.58 27.36
CA PRO A 23 -19.56 -0.41 26.91
C PRO A 23 -18.35 -0.26 27.83
N GLN A 24 -18.12 -1.27 28.66
CA GLN A 24 -16.86 -1.38 29.39
C GLN A 24 -15.77 -1.39 28.32
N ASN A 25 -14.97 -0.32 28.31
CA ASN A 25 -13.67 -0.30 27.69
C ASN A 25 -12.88 -1.47 28.28
N SER A 26 -12.98 -2.64 27.67
CA SER A 26 -11.96 -3.65 27.83
C SER A 26 -10.72 -3.10 27.13
N THR A 27 -9.92 -2.37 27.89
CA THR A 27 -8.51 -2.16 27.59
C THR A 27 -7.82 -3.52 27.72
N SER A 28 -8.14 -4.46 26.81
CA SER A 28 -7.16 -5.45 26.43
C SER A 28 -6.17 -4.71 25.57
N SER A 29 -5.06 -4.32 26.17
CA SER A 29 -3.82 -4.00 25.49
C SER A 29 -3.30 -5.26 24.80
N ASN A 30 -3.99 -5.74 23.78
CA ASN A 30 -3.39 -6.46 22.69
C ASN A 30 -2.74 -5.39 21.80
N GLN A 31 -1.66 -4.77 22.30
CA GLN A 31 -0.56 -4.44 21.43
C GLN A 31 -0.19 -5.79 20.80
N ALA A 32 -0.58 -5.99 19.54
CA ALA A 32 0.11 -6.96 18.73
C ALA A 32 1.58 -6.55 18.86
N GLU A 33 2.36 -7.32 19.61
CA GLU A 33 3.81 -7.22 19.54
C GLU A 33 4.09 -7.41 18.06
N VAL A 34 4.44 -6.31 17.37
CA VAL A 34 5.01 -6.40 16.03
C VAL A 34 6.19 -7.33 16.25
N SER A 35 6.04 -8.56 15.76
CA SER A 35 7.01 -9.59 16.06
C SER A 35 8.33 -9.08 15.46
N SER A 36 9.37 -9.06 16.26
CA SER A 36 10.74 -8.79 15.83
C SER A 36 11.19 -9.74 14.70
N GLU A 37 10.32 -10.68 14.30
CA GLU A 37 10.45 -11.62 13.19
C GLU A 37 10.05 -11.01 11.83
N SER A 38 9.46 -9.80 11.81
CA SER A 38 9.00 -9.18 10.55
C SER A 38 10.16 -8.75 9.64
N VAL A 39 11.37 -8.62 10.16
CA VAL A 39 12.55 -8.18 9.43
C VAL A 39 13.74 -9.10 9.75
N VAL A 40 14.37 -9.65 8.71
CA VAL A 40 15.51 -10.56 8.83
C VAL A 40 16.73 -9.99 8.10
N ARG A 41 17.86 -9.86 8.78
CA ARG A 41 19.13 -9.43 8.22
C ARG A 41 19.71 -10.52 7.29
N ARG A 42 20.21 -10.10 6.12
CA ARG A 42 20.83 -10.97 5.11
C ARG A 42 22.35 -10.94 5.24
N GLY A 43 22.93 -11.99 5.76
CA GLY A 43 24.37 -12.03 6.15
C GLY A 43 25.37 -11.83 5.02
N GLN A 44 24.99 -11.96 3.74
CA GLN A 44 25.92 -11.84 2.60
C GLN A 44 25.54 -10.74 1.60
N SER A 45 24.49 -9.99 1.85
CA SER A 45 24.00 -8.90 0.99
C SER A 45 24.12 -7.57 1.73
N TYR A 46 24.59 -6.53 1.05
CA TYR A 46 24.92 -5.26 1.68
C TYR A 46 24.38 -4.08 0.88
N ILE A 47 23.98 -3.04 1.60
CA ILE A 47 23.65 -1.72 1.08
C ILE A 47 24.78 -0.77 1.50
N ILE A 48 25.37 -0.08 0.53
CA ILE A 48 26.46 0.86 0.73
C ILE A 48 25.90 2.27 0.60
N LEU A 49 26.13 3.08 1.62
CA LEU A 49 25.74 4.48 1.63
C LEU A 49 26.98 5.35 1.42
N SER A 50 26.93 6.22 0.42
CA SER A 50 27.91 7.28 0.24
C SER A 50 27.63 8.47 1.19
N SER A 51 28.69 9.20 1.52
CA SER A 51 28.58 10.46 2.28
C SER A 51 27.88 11.58 1.50
N THR A 52 27.79 11.45 0.18
CA THR A 52 27.13 12.39 -0.75
C THR A 52 26.11 11.67 -1.61
N ASP A 53 25.47 12.39 -2.54
CA ASP A 53 24.57 11.79 -3.54
C ASP A 53 25.33 11.09 -4.68
N ASN A 54 26.68 11.24 -4.74
CA ASN A 54 27.53 10.55 -5.70
C ASN A 54 28.32 9.42 -5.02
N LEU A 55 28.61 8.37 -5.79
CA LEU A 55 29.48 7.27 -5.36
C LEU A 55 30.96 7.65 -5.60
N PRO A 56 31.91 7.13 -4.79
CA PRO A 56 33.34 7.21 -5.11
C PRO A 56 33.65 6.62 -6.48
N GLY A 57 34.49 7.29 -7.28
CA GLY A 57 34.72 6.90 -8.70
C GLY A 57 35.44 5.55 -8.89
N ASP A 58 36.12 5.05 -7.85
CA ASP A 58 36.84 3.78 -7.83
C ASP A 58 36.18 2.75 -6.90
N LEU A 59 34.89 2.94 -6.56
CA LEU A 59 34.17 2.13 -5.57
C LEU A 59 34.25 0.63 -5.89
N ALA A 60 34.08 0.23 -7.17
CA ALA A 60 34.09 -1.17 -7.56
C ALA A 60 35.43 -1.87 -7.22
N SER A 61 36.57 -1.22 -7.53
CA SER A 61 37.87 -1.76 -7.25
C SER A 61 38.20 -1.80 -5.74
N GLN A 62 37.73 -0.81 -5.00
CA GLN A 62 37.86 -0.76 -3.54
C GLN A 62 37.01 -1.82 -2.84
N MET A 63 35.77 -2.08 -3.33
CA MET A 63 34.93 -3.16 -2.83
C MET A 63 35.57 -4.52 -3.06
N GLN A 64 36.15 -4.73 -4.25
CA GLN A 64 36.91 -5.97 -4.56
C GLN A 64 38.11 -6.13 -3.62
N ALA A 65 38.86 -5.07 -3.35
CA ALA A 65 39.97 -5.10 -2.39
C ALA A 65 39.50 -5.40 -0.95
N ALA A 66 38.26 -5.10 -0.62
CA ALA A 66 37.63 -5.45 0.65
C ALA A 66 37.01 -6.86 0.67
N ASN A 67 37.18 -7.67 -0.37
CA ASN A 67 36.59 -9.00 -0.59
C ASN A 67 35.09 -8.98 -0.86
N GLY A 68 34.55 -7.90 -1.46
CA GLY A 68 33.18 -7.80 -1.89
C GLY A 68 33.04 -7.68 -3.40
N THR A 69 31.85 -7.99 -3.89
CA THR A 69 31.47 -7.80 -5.29
C THR A 69 30.36 -6.78 -5.36
N LEU A 70 30.57 -5.70 -6.12
CA LEU A 70 29.54 -4.70 -6.37
C LEU A 70 28.49 -5.30 -7.31
N THR A 71 27.21 -5.24 -6.92
CA THR A 71 26.08 -5.82 -7.68
C THR A 71 25.16 -4.76 -8.25
N GLY A 72 25.27 -3.51 -7.80
CA GLY A 72 24.50 -2.39 -8.32
C GLY A 72 25.08 -1.05 -7.88
N GLU A 73 25.05 -0.08 -8.80
CA GLU A 73 25.40 1.31 -8.55
C GLU A 73 24.18 2.18 -8.82
N LEU A 74 23.80 2.94 -7.81
CA LEU A 74 22.62 3.82 -7.83
C LEU A 74 23.12 5.26 -7.70
N SER A 75 23.86 5.68 -8.73
CA SER A 75 24.50 7.00 -8.80
C SER A 75 23.44 8.10 -8.79
N GLY A 76 23.71 9.22 -8.10
CA GLY A 76 22.74 10.29 -7.86
C GLY A 76 21.88 10.07 -6.61
N ALA A 77 21.65 8.81 -6.18
CA ALA A 77 21.10 8.50 -4.87
C ALA A 77 22.22 8.32 -3.81
N GLY A 78 23.48 8.18 -4.23
CA GLY A 78 24.60 7.88 -3.34
C GLY A 78 24.46 6.54 -2.64
N LEU A 79 23.94 5.54 -3.37
CA LEU A 79 23.71 4.19 -2.88
C LEU A 79 24.39 3.17 -3.83
N ALA A 80 24.89 2.08 -3.27
CA ALA A 80 25.35 0.94 -4.03
C ALA A 80 24.98 -0.36 -3.31
N LEU A 81 25.01 -1.46 -4.05
CA LEU A 81 24.69 -2.79 -3.54
C LEU A 81 25.90 -3.69 -3.74
N ALA A 82 26.20 -4.56 -2.78
CA ALA A 82 27.29 -5.51 -2.86
C ALA A 82 26.93 -6.84 -2.21
N THR A 83 27.68 -7.86 -2.57
CA THR A 83 27.67 -9.15 -1.89
C THR A 83 29.09 -9.51 -1.41
N SER A 84 29.19 -10.21 -0.28
CA SER A 84 30.44 -10.74 0.24
C SER A 84 30.20 -11.93 1.16
N THR A 85 31.10 -12.91 1.11
CA THR A 85 31.18 -14.01 2.10
C THR A 85 32.21 -13.74 3.19
N ASP A 86 32.93 -12.61 3.11
CA ASP A 86 33.89 -12.20 4.12
C ASP A 86 33.13 -11.55 5.32
N PRO A 87 33.20 -12.15 6.52
CA PRO A 87 32.51 -11.61 7.70
C PRO A 87 33.00 -10.21 8.11
N ASP A 88 34.20 -9.82 7.70
CA ASP A 88 34.78 -8.50 7.97
C ASP A 88 34.50 -7.48 6.86
N PHE A 89 33.77 -7.84 5.83
CA PHE A 89 33.53 -6.98 4.65
C PHE A 89 32.98 -5.61 5.03
N ALA A 90 31.91 -5.56 5.81
CA ALA A 90 31.31 -4.29 6.20
C ALA A 90 32.29 -3.38 6.93
N ALA A 91 33.10 -3.94 7.83
CA ALA A 91 34.12 -3.19 8.57
C ALA A 91 35.26 -2.69 7.66
N LYS A 92 35.67 -3.47 6.66
CA LYS A 92 36.69 -3.08 5.68
C LYS A 92 36.16 -2.02 4.73
N ALA A 93 34.98 -2.24 4.15
CA ALA A 93 34.36 -1.35 3.18
C ALA A 93 33.93 0.01 3.78
N SER A 94 33.54 0.04 5.05
CA SER A 94 33.20 1.31 5.75
C SER A 94 34.42 2.25 5.95
N ARG A 95 35.64 1.77 5.74
CA ARG A 95 36.88 2.58 5.81
C ARG A 95 37.23 3.25 4.48
N ILE A 96 36.51 2.94 3.41
CA ILE A 96 36.72 3.51 2.09
C ILE A 96 36.34 4.99 2.12
N SER A 97 37.23 5.84 1.60
CA SER A 97 36.96 7.28 1.55
C SER A 97 35.71 7.60 0.74
N GLY A 98 34.83 8.40 1.29
CA GLY A 98 33.54 8.75 0.67
C GLY A 98 32.40 7.77 0.99
N VAL A 99 32.67 6.59 1.57
CA VAL A 99 31.65 5.71 2.12
C VAL A 99 31.25 6.22 3.52
N ARG A 100 29.96 6.40 3.73
CA ARG A 100 29.38 6.78 5.04
C ARG A 100 29.17 5.56 5.93
N SER A 101 28.54 4.54 5.35
CA SER A 101 28.25 3.28 6.05
C SER A 101 28.08 2.13 5.05
N VAL A 102 28.28 0.93 5.54
CA VAL A 102 27.96 -0.33 4.88
C VAL A 102 27.12 -1.14 5.85
N ILE A 103 25.90 -1.43 5.47
CA ILE A 103 24.93 -2.17 6.27
C ILE A 103 24.54 -3.44 5.53
N HIS A 104 24.09 -4.44 6.28
CA HIS A 104 23.47 -5.61 5.65
C HIS A 104 22.15 -5.20 5.01
N ASP A 105 21.74 -5.94 4.00
CA ASP A 105 20.37 -5.87 3.49
C ASP A 105 19.43 -6.63 4.44
N PHE A 106 18.16 -6.29 4.39
CA PHE A 106 17.13 -6.95 5.18
C PHE A 106 15.99 -7.42 4.28
N THR A 107 15.47 -8.59 4.59
CA THR A 107 14.20 -9.06 4.03
C THR A 107 13.06 -8.76 4.98
N TYR A 108 11.86 -8.59 4.43
CA TYR A 108 10.64 -8.31 5.16
C TYR A 108 9.45 -9.00 4.49
N GLN A 109 8.39 -9.23 5.26
CA GLN A 109 7.10 -9.64 4.71
C GLN A 109 6.35 -8.39 4.30
N GLY A 110 6.18 -8.16 3.01
CA GLY A 110 5.72 -6.88 2.46
C GLY A 110 4.24 -6.60 2.68
N PHE A 111 3.41 -7.63 2.74
CA PHE A 111 1.99 -7.53 3.08
C PHE A 111 1.43 -8.91 3.42
N ALA A 112 0.42 -8.92 4.28
CA ALA A 112 -0.62 -9.94 4.29
C ALA A 112 -1.93 -9.22 3.97
N PRO A 113 -2.74 -9.68 3.00
CA PRO A 113 -4.06 -9.10 2.79
C PRO A 113 -4.82 -9.17 4.13
N ASN A 114 -5.22 -8.02 4.63
CA ASN A 114 -5.95 -7.96 5.89
C ASN A 114 -7.44 -8.22 5.61
N SER A 115 -7.74 -9.41 5.03
CA SER A 115 -9.10 -9.88 4.91
C SER A 115 -9.32 -10.90 6.04
N ALA A 116 -10.11 -10.53 7.01
CA ALA A 116 -10.54 -11.48 8.05
C ALA A 116 -11.37 -12.65 7.46
N ARG A 117 -11.69 -12.61 6.18
CA ARG A 117 -12.52 -13.58 5.46
C ARG A 117 -12.07 -13.71 4.01
N ASP A 118 -11.93 -14.93 3.53
CA ASP A 118 -11.64 -15.21 2.13
C ASP A 118 -12.87 -14.92 1.27
N VAL A 119 -12.62 -14.27 0.14
CA VAL A 119 -13.64 -13.98 -0.87
C VAL A 119 -13.22 -14.59 -2.20
N GLU A 120 -14.10 -15.35 -2.82
CA GLU A 120 -13.80 -15.98 -4.11
C GLU A 120 -13.64 -14.92 -5.21
N ALA A 121 -12.68 -15.17 -6.10
CA ALA A 121 -12.49 -14.35 -7.27
C ALA A 121 -13.66 -14.51 -8.25
N VAL A 122 -14.16 -13.40 -8.78
CA VAL A 122 -15.25 -13.37 -9.75
C VAL A 122 -14.67 -13.43 -11.16
N THR A 123 -15.27 -14.20 -12.02
CA THR A 123 -15.00 -14.19 -13.47
C THR A 123 -16.04 -13.35 -14.19
N GLU A 124 -15.66 -12.73 -15.29
CA GLU A 124 -16.61 -12.02 -16.13
C GLU A 124 -17.66 -12.98 -16.72
N SER A 125 -18.90 -12.53 -16.80
CA SER A 125 -20.00 -13.22 -17.46
C SER A 125 -20.75 -12.23 -18.36
N ASP A 126 -21.48 -12.70 -19.36
CA ASP A 126 -22.12 -11.93 -20.44
C ASP A 126 -23.18 -10.87 -20.03
N ASN A 127 -23.25 -10.47 -18.78
CA ASN A 127 -24.19 -9.44 -18.32
C ASN A 127 -23.59 -8.04 -18.55
N THR A 128 -24.30 -7.21 -19.25
CA THR A 128 -23.96 -5.81 -19.45
C THR A 128 -24.24 -4.98 -18.20
N ASN A 129 -23.44 -3.95 -17.98
CA ASN A 129 -23.68 -2.96 -16.93
C ASN A 129 -25.03 -2.24 -17.13
N PRO A 130 -25.81 -2.01 -16.06
CA PRO A 130 -27.04 -1.22 -16.18
C PRO A 130 -26.74 0.20 -16.64
N ALA A 131 -27.60 0.74 -17.51
CA ALA A 131 -27.46 2.10 -18.08
C ALA A 131 -27.49 3.26 -17.06
N THR A 132 -27.63 2.95 -15.78
CA THR A 132 -27.70 3.92 -14.67
C THR A 132 -26.37 4.09 -13.92
N SER A 133 -25.31 3.35 -14.28
CA SER A 133 -23.98 3.52 -13.67
C SER A 133 -23.25 4.72 -14.28
N ALA A 134 -22.28 5.27 -13.54
CA ALA A 134 -21.46 6.39 -14.01
C ALA A 134 -20.43 5.96 -15.09
N ASP A 135 -20.27 4.67 -15.28
CA ASP A 135 -19.41 4.01 -16.26
C ASP A 135 -20.09 2.72 -16.76
N ASN A 136 -19.71 2.21 -17.93
CA ASN A 136 -20.32 1.03 -18.51
C ASN A 136 -19.53 -0.27 -18.32
N ASP A 137 -18.38 -0.23 -17.64
CA ASP A 137 -17.66 -1.44 -17.28
C ASP A 137 -18.46 -2.24 -16.26
N ARG A 138 -18.53 -3.54 -16.49
CA ARG A 138 -19.48 -4.43 -15.85
C ARG A 138 -19.52 -4.35 -14.34
N PHE A 139 -18.34 -4.33 -13.70
CA PHE A 139 -18.21 -4.34 -12.26
C PHE A 139 -17.96 -2.96 -11.65
N PHE A 140 -18.02 -1.89 -12.46
CA PHE A 140 -17.90 -0.53 -11.92
C PHE A 140 -18.86 -0.25 -10.74
N PRO A 141 -20.12 -0.75 -10.72
CA PRO A 141 -21.00 -0.58 -9.55
C PRO A 141 -20.49 -1.18 -8.24
N LEU A 142 -19.46 -2.05 -8.28
CA LEU A 142 -18.79 -2.60 -7.09
C LEU A 142 -17.69 -1.68 -6.54
N GLN A 143 -17.31 -0.64 -7.28
CA GLN A 143 -16.18 0.24 -6.99
C GLN A 143 -16.60 1.50 -6.22
N TRP A 144 -17.18 1.31 -5.03
CA TRP A 144 -17.62 2.43 -4.18
C TRP A 144 -16.51 3.45 -3.89
N GLY A 145 -15.24 3.00 -3.85
CA GLY A 145 -14.07 3.86 -3.61
C GLY A 145 -13.91 4.95 -4.66
N HIS A 146 -14.22 4.65 -5.93
CA HIS A 146 -14.16 5.62 -7.02
C HIS A 146 -15.22 6.72 -6.85
N THR A 147 -16.42 6.34 -6.43
CA THR A 147 -17.49 7.29 -6.09
C THR A 147 -17.09 8.16 -4.89
N ALA A 148 -16.50 7.55 -3.85
CA ALA A 148 -16.06 8.27 -2.66
C ALA A 148 -15.08 9.40 -3.00
N ILE A 149 -14.11 9.16 -3.89
CA ILE A 149 -13.11 10.16 -4.31
C ILE A 149 -13.56 11.04 -5.48
N GLN A 150 -14.78 10.90 -5.97
CA GLN A 150 -15.34 11.63 -7.13
C GLN A 150 -14.51 11.42 -8.42
N ALA A 151 -14.07 10.19 -8.68
CA ALA A 151 -13.33 9.86 -9.90
C ALA A 151 -14.20 9.97 -11.17
N PRO A 152 -15.46 9.49 -11.20
CA PRO A 152 -16.34 9.66 -12.36
C PRO A 152 -16.55 11.13 -12.76
N GLU A 153 -16.71 12.00 -11.78
CA GLU A 153 -16.88 13.42 -12.02
C GLU A 153 -15.59 14.05 -12.60
N ALA A 154 -14.42 13.59 -12.15
CA ALA A 154 -13.14 14.00 -12.74
C ALA A 154 -13.03 13.54 -14.21
N TRP A 155 -13.41 12.30 -14.53
CA TRP A 155 -13.40 11.78 -15.91
C TRP A 155 -14.31 12.61 -16.83
N ASN A 156 -15.47 13.06 -16.34
CA ASN A 156 -16.39 13.92 -17.08
C ASN A 156 -15.79 15.29 -17.44
N THR A 157 -14.71 15.73 -16.74
CA THR A 157 -13.94 16.92 -17.14
C THR A 157 -12.89 16.64 -18.22
N GLY A 158 -12.76 15.38 -18.65
CA GLY A 158 -11.71 14.90 -19.57
C GLY A 158 -10.40 14.53 -18.88
N ALA A 159 -10.34 14.56 -17.53
CA ALA A 159 -9.16 14.15 -16.77
C ALA A 159 -9.20 12.63 -16.51
N ARG A 160 -8.43 11.86 -17.29
CA ARG A 160 -8.37 10.40 -17.24
C ARG A 160 -6.95 9.85 -17.05
N GLY A 161 -5.99 10.73 -16.74
CA GLY A 161 -4.58 10.35 -16.51
C GLY A 161 -3.72 10.21 -17.76
N LYS A 162 -4.23 10.58 -18.94
CA LYS A 162 -3.49 10.52 -20.21
C LYS A 162 -2.19 11.33 -20.13
N GLY A 163 -1.08 10.67 -20.48
CA GLY A 163 0.26 11.26 -20.43
C GLY A 163 1.01 11.05 -19.13
N ALA A 164 0.37 10.51 -18.09
CA ALA A 164 1.05 10.11 -16.85
C ALA A 164 1.58 8.67 -16.95
N LEU A 165 2.76 8.42 -16.36
CA LEU A 165 3.35 7.11 -16.16
C LEU A 165 3.43 6.81 -14.66
N VAL A 166 2.73 5.78 -14.21
CA VAL A 166 2.74 5.33 -12.81
C VAL A 166 3.56 4.06 -12.68
N ALA A 167 4.62 4.09 -11.90
CA ALA A 167 5.35 2.90 -11.51
C ALA A 167 4.69 2.25 -10.28
N VAL A 168 4.30 1.00 -10.42
CA VAL A 168 3.71 0.19 -9.35
C VAL A 168 4.78 -0.77 -8.84
N LEU A 169 5.35 -0.49 -7.67
CA LEU A 169 6.34 -1.33 -7.02
C LEU A 169 5.61 -2.29 -6.07
N ASP A 170 5.56 -3.58 -6.44
CA ASP A 170 4.72 -4.54 -5.74
C ASP A 170 5.23 -5.99 -5.92
N GLY A 171 4.40 -6.98 -5.65
CA GLY A 171 4.62 -8.38 -6.01
C GLY A 171 4.48 -8.65 -7.51
N GLY A 172 4.19 -9.89 -7.89
CA GLY A 172 3.96 -10.26 -9.28
C GLY A 172 2.66 -9.68 -9.85
N PHE A 173 2.60 -9.53 -11.17
CA PHE A 173 1.47 -8.96 -11.90
C PHE A 173 0.94 -9.94 -12.94
N ASP A 174 -0.36 -9.93 -13.21
CA ASP A 174 -0.91 -10.58 -14.41
C ASP A 174 -0.73 -9.65 -15.61
N LEU A 175 0.38 -9.84 -16.32
CA LEU A 175 0.75 -9.01 -17.48
C LEU A 175 -0.16 -9.25 -18.70
N THR A 176 -1.04 -10.24 -18.61
CA THR A 176 -1.97 -10.63 -19.70
C THR A 176 -3.42 -10.31 -19.35
N HIS A 177 -3.68 -9.74 -18.18
CA HIS A 177 -5.04 -9.41 -17.76
C HIS A 177 -5.72 -8.50 -18.80
N PRO A 178 -6.90 -8.88 -19.35
CA PRO A 178 -7.53 -8.14 -20.46
C PRO A 178 -7.85 -6.69 -20.10
N ASP A 179 -8.13 -6.43 -18.82
CA ASP A 179 -8.50 -5.14 -18.28
C ASP A 179 -7.27 -4.26 -17.88
N LEU A 180 -6.05 -4.76 -18.11
CA LEU A 180 -4.83 -4.06 -17.72
C LEU A 180 -3.83 -3.90 -18.88
N VAL A 181 -3.75 -4.90 -19.76
CA VAL A 181 -2.68 -5.07 -20.75
C VAL A 181 -2.48 -3.84 -21.64
N ALA A 182 -3.52 -3.14 -22.02
CA ALA A 182 -3.43 -1.98 -22.90
C ALA A 182 -2.76 -0.75 -22.23
N ASN A 183 -2.74 -0.69 -20.91
CA ASN A 183 -2.09 0.36 -20.14
C ASN A 183 -0.67 0.00 -19.66
N ILE A 184 -0.22 -1.24 -19.84
CA ILE A 184 1.14 -1.65 -19.47
C ILE A 184 2.16 -1.03 -20.42
N ALA A 185 2.98 -0.11 -19.91
CA ALA A 185 4.11 0.48 -20.64
C ALA A 185 5.37 -0.39 -20.59
N GLY A 186 5.53 -1.17 -19.53
CA GLY A 186 6.65 -2.07 -19.34
C GLY A 186 6.60 -2.79 -18.00
N SER A 187 7.47 -3.77 -17.85
CA SER A 187 7.59 -4.51 -16.57
C SER A 187 9.05 -4.89 -16.29
N LYS A 188 9.39 -5.01 -15.01
CA LYS A 188 10.71 -5.43 -14.54
C LYS A 188 10.58 -6.19 -13.23
N SER A 189 11.42 -7.20 -13.03
CA SER A 189 11.58 -7.86 -11.72
C SER A 189 12.98 -7.61 -11.17
N PHE A 190 13.04 -7.32 -9.88
CA PHE A 190 14.26 -7.28 -9.08
C PHE A 190 14.36 -8.46 -8.13
N VAL A 191 13.36 -9.34 -8.14
CA VAL A 191 13.35 -10.59 -7.36
C VAL A 191 14.17 -11.64 -8.11
N PRO A 192 15.27 -12.16 -7.51
CA PRO A 192 16.10 -13.16 -8.17
C PRO A 192 15.30 -14.41 -8.54
N GLY A 193 15.45 -14.86 -9.79
CA GLY A 193 14.81 -16.08 -10.29
C GLY A 193 13.31 -15.95 -10.61
N GLU A 194 12.68 -14.79 -10.35
CA GLU A 194 11.27 -14.55 -10.64
C GLU A 194 11.10 -13.49 -11.74
N ALA A 195 10.18 -13.76 -12.67
CA ALA A 195 9.73 -12.77 -13.66
C ALA A 195 8.71 -11.81 -13.00
N ALA A 196 8.41 -10.69 -13.68
CA ALA A 196 7.35 -9.78 -13.23
C ALA A 196 5.95 -10.41 -13.32
N GLN A 197 5.75 -11.39 -14.21
CA GLN A 197 4.52 -12.16 -14.31
C GLN A 197 4.30 -12.96 -13.02
N PHE A 198 3.15 -12.76 -12.38
CA PHE A 198 2.70 -13.57 -11.23
C PHE A 198 2.43 -15.01 -11.67
N LYS A 199 2.96 -15.97 -10.95
CA LYS A 199 2.81 -17.40 -11.26
C LYS A 199 1.79 -18.12 -10.39
N GLY A 200 1.30 -17.50 -9.32
CA GLY A 200 0.28 -18.06 -8.46
C GLY A 200 -1.10 -18.13 -9.13
N SER A 201 -1.95 -19.02 -8.65
CA SER A 201 -3.36 -19.11 -9.06
C SER A 201 -4.31 -18.36 -8.13
N ALA A 202 -3.78 -17.84 -7.03
CA ALA A 202 -4.53 -17.15 -5.99
C ALA A 202 -4.52 -15.62 -6.23
N PHE A 203 -4.71 -14.87 -5.17
CA PHE A 203 -4.69 -13.42 -5.14
C PHE A 203 -3.32 -12.86 -5.58
N SER A 204 -3.32 -11.99 -6.59
CA SER A 204 -2.16 -11.21 -7.01
C SER A 204 -2.31 -9.78 -6.50
N HIS A 205 -1.57 -9.44 -5.46
CA HIS A 205 -1.62 -8.13 -4.83
C HIS A 205 -1.20 -7.02 -5.81
N GLY A 206 -0.11 -7.22 -6.56
CA GLY A 206 0.35 -6.23 -7.54
C GLY A 206 -0.66 -6.00 -8.68
N THR A 207 -1.36 -7.06 -9.14
CA THR A 207 -2.42 -6.90 -10.14
C THR A 207 -3.59 -6.09 -9.58
N HIS A 208 -3.96 -6.32 -8.31
CA HIS A 208 -5.03 -5.59 -7.64
C HIS A 208 -4.71 -4.10 -7.51
N THR A 209 -3.53 -3.76 -7.05
CA THR A 209 -3.08 -2.36 -6.91
C THR A 209 -2.94 -1.66 -8.25
N ALA A 210 -2.38 -2.35 -9.26
CA ALA A 210 -2.27 -1.82 -10.63
C ALA A 210 -3.65 -1.56 -11.24
N GLY A 211 -4.61 -2.47 -11.05
CA GLY A 211 -5.99 -2.31 -11.53
C GLY A 211 -6.70 -1.12 -10.89
N THR A 212 -6.55 -0.94 -9.59
CA THR A 212 -7.12 0.23 -8.88
C THR A 212 -6.58 1.55 -9.44
N ILE A 213 -5.30 1.60 -9.85
CA ILE A 213 -4.73 2.81 -10.47
C ILE A 213 -5.23 3.00 -11.89
N GLY A 214 -5.14 1.97 -12.74
CA GLY A 214 -5.23 2.16 -14.18
C GLY A 214 -5.77 0.95 -14.96
N ALA A 215 -6.76 0.21 -14.41
CA ALA A 215 -7.57 -0.68 -15.23
C ALA A 215 -8.21 0.13 -16.36
N VAL A 216 -8.29 -0.49 -17.55
CA VAL A 216 -8.69 0.19 -18.80
C VAL A 216 -10.21 0.34 -18.82
N ASP A 217 -10.70 1.51 -19.14
CA ASP A 217 -12.12 1.72 -19.50
C ASP A 217 -12.38 1.10 -20.90
N ASN A 218 -12.96 -0.10 -20.94
CA ASN A 218 -13.05 -0.92 -22.14
C ASN A 218 -14.32 -1.76 -22.26
N ASN A 219 -15.34 -1.49 -21.47
CA ASN A 219 -16.59 -2.23 -21.29
C ASN A 219 -16.44 -3.62 -20.66
N LEU A 220 -15.26 -3.91 -20.07
CA LEU A 220 -15.02 -5.13 -19.30
C LEU A 220 -14.93 -4.77 -17.80
N GLY A 221 -14.92 -5.73 -16.95
CA GLY A 221 -14.58 -5.76 -15.54
C GLY A 221 -14.72 -4.45 -14.76
N VAL A 222 -13.60 -3.77 -14.52
CA VAL A 222 -13.47 -2.59 -13.64
C VAL A 222 -12.69 -1.46 -14.32
N VAL A 223 -12.86 -0.23 -13.82
CA VAL A 223 -12.13 0.96 -14.28
C VAL A 223 -11.12 1.38 -13.20
N GLY A 224 -9.91 1.75 -13.57
CA GLY A 224 -8.96 2.37 -12.68
C GLY A 224 -9.26 3.85 -12.44
N VAL A 225 -8.73 4.42 -11.34
CA VAL A 225 -8.91 5.86 -11.04
C VAL A 225 -8.37 6.74 -12.17
N ALA A 226 -7.28 6.32 -12.82
CA ALA A 226 -6.67 6.99 -13.97
C ALA A 226 -6.60 6.05 -15.19
N PRO A 227 -7.74 5.77 -15.86
CA PRO A 227 -7.85 4.67 -16.84
C PRO A 227 -7.07 4.90 -18.14
N GLU A 228 -6.53 6.07 -18.38
CA GLU A 228 -5.66 6.37 -19.54
C GLU A 228 -4.19 6.59 -19.13
N ALA A 229 -3.85 6.46 -17.84
CA ALA A 229 -2.45 6.47 -17.41
C ALA A 229 -1.74 5.19 -17.87
N LYS A 230 -0.44 5.32 -18.12
CA LYS A 230 0.40 4.14 -18.39
C LYS A 230 1.03 3.62 -17.11
N LEU A 231 1.24 2.30 -17.05
CA LEU A 231 1.72 1.58 -15.88
C LEU A 231 3.07 0.94 -16.16
N LEU A 232 4.04 1.20 -15.30
CA LEU A 232 5.32 0.51 -15.23
C LEU A 232 5.27 -0.47 -14.05
N LEU A 233 5.17 -1.77 -14.34
CA LEU A 233 4.95 -2.82 -13.34
C LEU A 233 6.29 -3.37 -12.84
N VAL A 234 6.65 -3.04 -11.61
CA VAL A 234 7.98 -3.32 -11.05
C VAL A 234 7.86 -4.28 -9.89
N LYS A 235 8.28 -5.53 -10.12
CA LYS A 235 8.26 -6.56 -9.08
C LYS A 235 9.44 -6.40 -8.14
N VAL A 236 9.15 -6.09 -6.87
CA VAL A 236 10.11 -5.93 -5.76
C VAL A 236 9.80 -6.83 -4.57
N LEU A 237 8.71 -7.59 -4.65
CA LEU A 237 8.34 -8.65 -3.71
C LEU A 237 8.19 -9.96 -4.47
N ALA A 238 8.61 -11.06 -3.87
CA ALA A 238 8.37 -12.41 -4.37
C ALA A 238 6.87 -12.72 -4.45
N ASP A 239 6.49 -13.74 -5.21
CA ASP A 239 5.08 -14.16 -5.30
C ASP A 239 4.49 -14.56 -3.93
N GLY A 240 5.35 -14.96 -2.97
CA GLY A 240 4.98 -15.22 -1.57
C GLY A 240 4.86 -13.96 -0.70
N GLY A 241 5.06 -12.76 -1.24
CA GLY A 241 4.91 -11.48 -0.53
C GLY A 241 6.15 -11.01 0.23
N SER A 242 7.22 -11.79 0.28
CA SER A 242 8.48 -11.36 0.91
C SER A 242 9.30 -10.46 -0.02
N GLY A 243 10.00 -9.48 0.52
CA GLY A 243 10.84 -8.56 -0.21
C GLY A 243 12.18 -8.29 0.46
N SER A 244 13.06 -7.61 -0.25
CA SER A 244 14.30 -7.08 0.27
C SER A 244 14.33 -5.57 0.08
N PHE A 245 14.91 -4.83 1.01
CA PHE A 245 15.01 -3.38 0.87
C PHE A 245 15.90 -2.98 -0.30
N SER A 246 16.91 -3.77 -0.63
CA SER A 246 17.71 -3.55 -1.83
C SER A 246 16.87 -3.67 -3.11
N TRP A 247 15.90 -4.59 -3.19
CA TRP A 247 15.01 -4.70 -4.34
C TRP A 247 14.06 -3.50 -4.45
N MET A 248 13.53 -3.04 -3.30
CA MET A 248 12.72 -1.80 -3.25
C MET A 248 13.52 -0.60 -3.75
N ILE A 249 14.75 -0.41 -3.24
CA ILE A 249 15.65 0.67 -3.65
C ILE A 249 15.95 0.61 -5.16
N GLN A 250 16.24 -0.59 -5.70
CA GLN A 250 16.44 -0.79 -7.15
C GLN A 250 15.17 -0.46 -7.94
N GLY A 251 14.00 -0.86 -7.44
CA GLY A 251 12.72 -0.55 -8.05
C GLY A 251 12.44 0.95 -8.14
N ILE A 252 12.70 1.69 -7.06
CA ILE A 252 12.59 3.16 -7.02
C ILE A 252 13.53 3.79 -8.05
N TYR A 253 14.80 3.37 -8.06
CA TYR A 253 15.79 3.88 -9.00
C TYR A 253 15.42 3.59 -10.45
N TYR A 254 14.92 2.37 -10.71
CA TYR A 254 14.45 1.97 -12.04
C TYR A 254 13.26 2.82 -12.49
N ALA A 255 12.27 3.06 -11.63
CA ALA A 255 11.13 3.91 -11.95
C ALA A 255 11.56 5.33 -12.37
N VAL A 256 12.53 5.92 -11.65
CA VAL A 256 13.13 7.22 -12.03
C VAL A 256 13.81 7.12 -13.40
N SER A 257 14.59 6.07 -13.66
CA SER A 257 15.29 5.89 -14.95
C SER A 257 14.34 5.72 -16.14
N GLN A 258 13.11 5.26 -15.88
CA GLN A 258 12.05 5.13 -16.88
C GLN A 258 11.15 6.37 -16.95
N GLN A 259 11.52 7.45 -16.24
CA GLN A 259 10.78 8.72 -16.24
C GLN A 259 9.32 8.56 -15.75
N ALA A 260 9.11 7.72 -14.74
CA ALA A 260 7.81 7.66 -14.06
C ALA A 260 7.47 9.01 -13.42
N ASP A 261 6.20 9.38 -13.44
CA ASP A 261 5.69 10.59 -12.79
C ASP A 261 5.27 10.32 -11.34
N VAL A 262 4.77 9.10 -11.10
CA VAL A 262 4.28 8.66 -9.80
C VAL A 262 4.84 7.27 -9.50
N ILE A 263 5.26 7.04 -8.28
CA ILE A 263 5.55 5.71 -7.73
C ILE A 263 4.47 5.38 -6.70
N ASN A 264 3.84 4.21 -6.84
CA ASN A 264 2.99 3.61 -5.80
C ASN A 264 3.72 2.44 -5.15
N MET A 265 3.83 2.47 -3.82
CA MET A 265 4.37 1.38 -3.00
C MET A 265 3.32 0.93 -1.99
N SER A 266 2.51 -0.05 -2.38
CA SER A 266 1.54 -0.70 -1.50
C SER A 266 2.19 -1.84 -0.72
N LEU A 267 3.29 -1.54 -0.07
CA LEU A 267 4.17 -2.49 0.61
C LEU A 267 4.94 -1.81 1.74
N GLY A 268 5.51 -2.59 2.62
CA GLY A 268 6.37 -2.03 3.66
C GLY A 268 6.53 -2.97 4.85
N ALA A 269 7.25 -2.48 5.84
CA ALA A 269 7.46 -3.15 7.11
C ALA A 269 7.43 -2.14 8.26
N ALA A 270 6.93 -2.59 9.41
CA ALA A 270 7.14 -1.91 10.68
C ALA A 270 8.47 -2.39 11.29
N ILE A 271 9.42 -1.49 11.48
CA ILE A 271 10.73 -1.82 12.04
C ILE A 271 10.82 -1.27 13.46
N PRO A 272 11.14 -2.11 14.46
CA PRO A 272 11.34 -1.64 15.81
C PRO A 272 12.56 -0.72 15.93
N ASN A 273 12.39 0.46 16.50
CA ASN A 273 13.51 1.36 16.85
C ASN A 273 14.45 0.75 17.91
N SER A 274 13.97 -0.23 18.67
CA SER A 274 14.71 -0.92 19.73
C SER A 274 15.46 -2.16 19.23
N SER A 275 15.65 -2.29 17.95
CA SER A 275 16.75 -3.01 17.28
C SER A 275 17.08 -4.44 17.74
N LYS A 276 16.08 -5.25 18.06
CA LYS A 276 16.25 -6.69 18.01
C LYS A 276 15.67 -7.19 16.70
N TYR A 277 16.51 -7.78 15.86
CA TYR A 277 16.09 -8.42 14.62
C TYR A 277 16.83 -9.76 14.46
N ARG A 278 16.31 -10.59 13.60
CA ARG A 278 16.88 -11.89 13.29
C ARG A 278 17.95 -11.73 12.19
N ASP A 279 19.07 -12.41 12.37
CA ASP A 279 20.18 -12.52 11.41
C ASP A 279 20.17 -13.95 10.87
N ASP A 280 20.05 -14.11 9.56
CA ASP A 280 20.07 -15.40 8.89
C ASP A 280 21.47 -16.05 8.83
N ASN A 281 22.46 -15.41 9.44
CA ASN A 281 23.85 -15.87 9.48
C ASN A 281 24.45 -16.20 8.09
N GLY A 282 23.83 -15.72 7.00
CA GLY A 282 24.20 -15.99 5.61
C GLY A 282 23.65 -17.31 5.06
N THR A 283 22.75 -17.96 5.77
CA THR A 283 22.13 -19.26 5.45
C THR A 283 20.59 -19.14 5.42
N PRO A 284 20.00 -18.41 4.45
CA PRO A 284 18.59 -18.05 4.47
C PRO A 284 17.61 -19.24 4.48
N GLU A 285 18.08 -20.43 4.11
CA GLU A 285 17.28 -21.67 4.09
C GLU A 285 17.40 -22.47 5.40
N ASP A 286 18.34 -22.12 6.30
CA ASP A 286 18.53 -22.78 7.59
C ASP A 286 18.28 -21.82 8.74
N THR A 287 17.06 -21.86 9.28
CA THR A 287 16.67 -21.00 10.41
C THR A 287 17.16 -21.49 11.77
N SER A 288 17.85 -22.64 11.81
CA SER A 288 18.34 -23.24 13.07
C SER A 288 19.59 -22.55 13.61
N ASP A 289 20.35 -21.86 12.76
CA ASP A 289 21.56 -21.13 13.13
C ASP A 289 21.34 -19.61 13.24
N ASP A 290 20.10 -19.13 13.04
CA ASP A 290 19.71 -17.73 13.16
C ASP A 290 20.02 -17.17 14.56
N LYS A 291 20.45 -15.92 14.58
CA LYS A 291 20.81 -15.22 15.82
C LYS A 291 20.02 -13.94 16.00
N TRP A 292 19.69 -13.63 17.23
CA TRP A 292 19.15 -12.33 17.59
C TRP A 292 20.28 -11.30 17.71
N VAL A 293 20.20 -10.25 16.92
CA VAL A 293 21.15 -9.14 16.90
C VAL A 293 20.49 -7.88 17.44
N ASN A 294 21.28 -7.05 18.10
CA ASN A 294 20.86 -5.74 18.58
C ASN A 294 21.81 -4.68 18.03
N ASP A 295 21.43 -4.04 16.91
CA ASP A 295 22.21 -2.97 16.27
C ASP A 295 21.30 -1.84 15.80
N THR A 296 21.04 -0.88 16.71
CA THR A 296 20.22 0.31 16.43
C THR A 296 20.81 1.15 15.29
N LYS A 297 22.12 1.19 15.19
CA LYS A 297 22.79 2.00 14.16
C LYS A 297 22.52 1.44 12.77
N GLU A 298 22.53 0.13 12.60
CA GLU A 298 22.27 -0.50 11.32
C GLU A 298 20.85 -0.21 10.83
N ILE A 299 19.85 -0.29 11.71
CA ILE A 299 18.46 0.06 11.40
C ILE A 299 18.34 1.54 11.01
N GLN A 300 19.00 2.45 11.74
CA GLN A 300 18.97 3.87 11.39
C GLN A 300 19.61 4.16 10.05
N GLU A 301 20.73 3.51 9.71
CA GLU A 301 21.35 3.66 8.40
C GLU A 301 20.46 3.05 7.28
N LEU A 302 19.69 1.99 7.56
CA LEU A 302 18.67 1.49 6.62
C LEU A 302 17.60 2.56 6.34
N LEU A 303 17.09 3.23 7.38
CA LEU A 303 16.14 4.34 7.21
C LEU A 303 16.73 5.47 6.34
N VAL A 304 18.01 5.77 6.54
CA VAL A 304 18.73 6.75 5.72
C VAL A 304 18.84 6.27 4.27
N ALA A 305 19.14 4.98 4.03
CA ALA A 305 19.23 4.42 2.68
C ALA A 305 17.90 4.55 1.92
N ILE A 306 16.79 4.17 2.57
CA ILE A 306 15.46 4.29 1.95
C ILE A 306 15.11 5.77 1.69
N SER A 307 15.38 6.67 2.67
CA SER A 307 15.15 8.11 2.49
C SER A 307 16.01 8.72 1.37
N LYS A 308 17.23 8.23 1.16
CA LYS A 308 18.06 8.65 0.00
C LYS A 308 17.42 8.23 -1.32
N ALA A 309 16.88 7.01 -1.40
CA ALA A 309 16.21 6.52 -2.61
C ALA A 309 14.91 7.30 -2.91
N THR A 310 14.07 7.54 -1.92
CA THR A 310 12.81 8.29 -2.10
C THR A 310 13.06 9.77 -2.41
N SER A 311 14.02 10.40 -1.73
CA SER A 311 14.44 11.76 -2.05
C SER A 311 15.09 11.89 -3.44
N TYR A 312 15.83 10.88 -3.88
CA TYR A 312 16.34 10.81 -5.25
C TYR A 312 15.18 10.81 -6.26
N ALA A 313 14.14 10.00 -6.02
CA ALA A 313 12.96 9.98 -6.88
C ALA A 313 12.29 11.37 -6.94
N THR A 314 12.03 12.00 -5.78
CA THR A 314 11.39 13.31 -5.72
C THR A 314 12.23 14.42 -6.38
N LYS A 315 13.55 14.42 -6.16
CA LYS A 315 14.48 15.37 -6.84
C LYS A 315 14.48 15.22 -8.37
N ASN A 316 14.12 14.02 -8.87
CA ASN A 316 14.03 13.74 -10.31
C ASN A 316 12.58 13.83 -10.84
N GLY A 317 11.69 14.49 -10.13
CA GLY A 317 10.34 14.80 -10.61
C GLY A 317 9.30 13.73 -10.34
N VAL A 318 9.59 12.71 -9.53
CA VAL A 318 8.67 11.59 -9.27
C VAL A 318 7.94 11.77 -7.93
N THR A 319 6.63 11.78 -7.96
CA THR A 319 5.80 11.78 -6.73
C THR A 319 5.78 10.38 -6.13
N VAL A 320 6.19 10.25 -4.86
CA VAL A 320 6.28 8.95 -4.17
C VAL A 320 5.13 8.79 -3.19
N ILE A 321 4.33 7.75 -3.36
CA ILE A 321 3.15 7.43 -2.54
C ILE A 321 3.34 6.03 -1.94
N ALA A 322 3.04 5.89 -0.65
CA ALA A 322 3.08 4.60 0.03
C ALA A 322 1.89 4.41 0.98
N SER A 323 1.52 3.15 1.19
CA SER A 323 0.53 2.74 2.18
C SER A 323 1.07 2.94 3.61
N ALA A 324 0.24 3.43 4.53
CA ALA A 324 0.65 3.74 5.91
C ALA A 324 0.91 2.50 6.79
N GLY A 325 0.39 1.32 6.38
CA GLY A 325 0.47 0.08 7.15
C GLY A 325 -0.85 -0.29 7.83
N ASN A 326 -0.96 -1.55 8.29
CA ASN A 326 -2.22 -2.18 8.70
C ASN A 326 -2.20 -2.70 10.15
N ASP A 327 -1.42 -2.09 11.02
CA ASP A 327 -1.19 -2.55 12.40
C ASP A 327 -2.06 -1.82 13.44
N ALA A 328 -2.99 -0.96 13.00
CA ALA A 328 -3.75 -0.03 13.83
C ALA A 328 -2.85 0.83 14.75
N ASN A 329 -1.63 1.08 14.32
CA ASN A 329 -0.59 1.74 15.11
C ASN A 329 -0.83 3.25 15.16
N ASN A 330 -0.66 3.81 16.36
CA ASN A 330 -0.69 5.25 16.59
C ASN A 330 0.74 5.82 16.67
N GLY A 331 1.30 6.24 15.54
CA GLY A 331 2.67 6.73 15.47
C GLY A 331 2.98 7.98 16.31
N GLN A 332 1.96 8.68 16.84
CA GLN A 332 2.20 9.75 17.83
C GLN A 332 2.55 9.20 19.21
N ARG A 333 2.05 8.01 19.56
CA ARG A 333 2.26 7.34 20.86
C ARG A 333 3.32 6.26 20.77
N ASP A 334 3.29 5.48 19.71
CA ASP A 334 4.12 4.28 19.52
C ASP A 334 5.39 4.62 18.75
N LYS A 335 6.23 5.48 19.32
CA LYS A 335 7.50 5.90 18.72
C LYS A 335 8.56 4.81 18.63
N ASN A 336 8.23 3.60 19.08
CA ASN A 336 9.12 2.45 19.03
C ASN A 336 9.14 1.74 17.68
N LEU A 337 8.24 2.12 16.77
CA LEU A 337 8.13 1.56 15.41
C LEU A 337 8.35 2.66 14.37
N VAL A 338 9.04 2.29 13.30
CA VAL A 338 9.13 3.11 12.08
C VAL A 338 8.55 2.29 10.93
N HIS A 339 7.56 2.84 10.25
CA HIS A 339 6.98 2.20 9.07
C HIS A 339 7.76 2.64 7.82
N ILE A 340 8.28 1.69 7.06
CA ILE A 340 9.02 1.92 5.82
C ILE A 340 8.24 1.28 4.67
N PRO A 341 8.11 1.96 3.50
CA PRO A 341 8.68 3.26 3.14
C PRO A 341 7.84 4.47 3.53
N SER A 342 6.64 4.31 4.12
CA SER A 342 5.70 5.42 4.39
C SER A 342 6.27 6.52 5.29
N GLY A 343 7.15 6.17 6.24
CA GLY A 343 7.85 7.11 7.12
C GLY A 343 9.15 7.67 6.53
N ALA A 344 9.54 7.30 5.31
CA ALA A 344 10.75 7.83 4.67
C ALA A 344 10.56 9.27 4.16
N THR A 345 11.67 9.97 3.96
CA THR A 345 11.65 11.36 3.47
C THR A 345 10.99 11.44 2.08
N ASP A 346 10.19 12.49 1.87
CA ASP A 346 9.51 12.80 0.61
C ASP A 346 8.41 11.83 0.18
N VAL A 347 8.04 10.86 1.01
CA VAL A 347 6.93 9.94 0.75
C VAL A 347 5.60 10.55 1.21
N ILE A 348 4.57 10.40 0.41
CA ILE A 348 3.17 10.69 0.76
C ILE A 348 2.56 9.42 1.32
N SER A 349 2.31 9.40 2.63
CA SER A 349 1.75 8.25 3.35
C SER A 349 0.23 8.29 3.37
N ILE A 350 -0.43 7.16 3.03
CA ILE A 350 -1.88 7.05 2.82
C ILE A 350 -2.51 6.09 3.82
N SER A 351 -3.43 6.60 4.66
CA SER A 351 -4.30 5.79 5.52
C SER A 351 -5.54 5.30 4.78
N ALA A 352 -6.26 4.35 5.38
CA ALA A 352 -7.41 3.72 4.75
C ALA A 352 -8.75 4.20 5.33
N THR A 353 -9.73 4.48 4.45
CA THR A 353 -11.15 4.58 4.78
C THR A 353 -11.90 3.37 4.24
N GLY A 354 -13.05 3.04 4.86
CA GLY A 354 -13.91 1.95 4.40
C GLY A 354 -15.33 2.07 4.96
N PRO A 355 -16.37 1.71 4.17
CA PRO A 355 -17.73 1.63 4.66
C PRO A 355 -17.93 0.49 5.64
N MET A 356 -19.13 0.35 6.15
CA MET A 356 -19.59 -0.81 6.90
C MET A 356 -21.04 -1.10 6.55
N GLY A 357 -21.28 -2.21 5.84
CA GLY A 357 -22.60 -2.61 5.34
C GLY A 357 -23.07 -1.81 4.11
N TRP A 358 -22.15 -1.33 3.29
CA TRP A 358 -22.46 -0.48 2.14
C TRP A 358 -23.47 -1.11 1.18
N ALA A 359 -23.29 -2.38 0.83
CA ALA A 359 -24.17 -3.05 -0.12
C ALA A 359 -25.64 -3.15 0.34
N LEU A 360 -25.91 -3.04 1.63
CA LEU A 360 -27.27 -3.07 2.20
C LEU A 360 -27.95 -1.69 2.15
N LYS A 361 -27.17 -0.61 2.20
CA LYS A 361 -27.65 0.78 2.21
C LYS A 361 -26.68 1.72 1.46
N PRO A 362 -26.52 1.56 0.14
CA PRO A 362 -25.48 2.27 -0.61
C PRO A 362 -25.55 3.79 -0.55
N LEU A 363 -26.76 4.36 -0.41
CA LEU A 363 -26.98 5.81 -0.38
C LEU A 363 -26.88 6.43 1.03
N GLU A 364 -26.89 5.60 2.08
CA GLU A 364 -26.91 6.06 3.48
C GLU A 364 -25.60 5.79 4.19
N THR A 365 -24.82 4.83 3.69
CA THR A 365 -23.60 4.37 4.37
C THR A 365 -22.48 5.40 4.26
N ASN A 366 -21.85 5.69 5.40
CA ASN A 366 -20.66 6.53 5.43
C ASN A 366 -19.46 5.79 4.82
N LEU A 367 -18.94 6.30 3.71
CA LEU A 367 -17.79 5.76 2.99
C LEU A 367 -16.45 6.17 3.62
N ASP A 368 -16.48 7.14 4.54
CA ASP A 368 -15.28 7.78 5.10
C ASP A 368 -14.94 7.33 6.51
N ARG A 369 -15.53 6.22 6.98
CA ARG A 369 -15.14 5.65 8.27
C ARG A 369 -13.66 5.25 8.20
N MET A 370 -12.89 5.58 9.24
CA MET A 370 -11.53 5.07 9.38
C MET A 370 -11.55 3.53 9.40
N ALA A 371 -10.76 2.89 8.55
CA ALA A 371 -10.64 1.44 8.54
C ALA A 371 -10.00 0.94 9.85
N SER A 372 -10.49 -0.20 10.35
CA SER A 372 -10.16 -0.71 11.68
C SER A 372 -8.67 -1.03 11.88
N TYR A 373 -8.00 -1.38 10.82
CA TYR A 373 -6.59 -1.80 10.80
C TYR A 373 -5.61 -0.66 10.47
N THR A 374 -6.09 0.49 9.97
CA THR A 374 -5.19 1.49 9.40
C THR A 374 -4.25 2.09 10.44
N ASN A 375 -2.98 2.22 10.09
CA ASN A 375 -2.06 3.04 10.86
C ASN A 375 -2.47 4.51 10.80
N PHE A 376 -2.23 5.25 11.86
CA PHE A 376 -2.61 6.65 12.01
C PHE A 376 -1.63 7.45 12.86
N GLY A 377 -1.70 8.76 12.76
CA GLY A 377 -0.82 9.69 13.47
C GLY A 377 -0.51 10.90 12.60
N THR A 378 -0.49 12.10 13.18
CA THR A 378 -0.21 13.33 12.41
C THR A 378 1.20 13.38 11.82
N SER A 379 2.15 12.59 12.34
CA SER A 379 3.50 12.42 11.75
C SER A 379 3.54 11.38 10.63
N ASP A 380 2.61 10.41 10.65
CA ASP A 380 2.71 9.18 9.87
C ASP A 380 1.75 9.13 8.68
N VAL A 381 0.67 9.92 8.74
CA VAL A 381 -0.34 9.98 7.69
C VAL A 381 -0.42 11.37 7.08
N GLU A 382 -0.42 11.44 5.76
CA GLU A 382 -0.58 12.70 5.05
C GLU A 382 -1.97 12.87 4.43
N PHE A 383 -2.52 11.79 3.85
CA PHE A 383 -3.89 11.75 3.33
C PHE A 383 -4.54 10.41 3.65
N ALA A 384 -5.85 10.35 3.50
CA ALA A 384 -6.63 9.13 3.49
C ALA A 384 -7.17 8.82 2.08
N ALA A 385 -7.46 7.55 1.83
CA ALA A 385 -8.11 7.12 0.60
C ALA A 385 -8.91 5.81 0.84
N PRO A 386 -9.80 5.40 -0.08
CA PRO A 386 -10.54 4.15 0.04
C PRO A 386 -9.63 2.92 0.11
N GLY A 387 -9.62 2.24 1.25
CA GLY A 387 -8.87 1.01 1.47
C GLY A 387 -9.77 -0.18 1.80
N GLY A 388 -11.05 0.09 2.08
CA GLY A 388 -12.02 -0.92 2.48
C GLY A 388 -11.85 -1.39 3.93
N ASP A 389 -12.82 -2.17 4.39
CA ASP A 389 -12.76 -2.84 5.70
C ASP A 389 -13.71 -4.05 5.70
N ALA A 390 -13.35 -5.14 6.36
CA ALA A 390 -14.15 -6.37 6.39
C ALA A 390 -14.84 -6.61 7.75
N VAL A 391 -15.09 -5.53 8.51
CA VAL A 391 -15.56 -5.62 9.91
C VAL A 391 -17.08 -5.64 10.06
N TYR A 392 -17.85 -5.62 8.98
CA TYR A 392 -19.30 -5.77 9.08
C TYR A 392 -19.63 -7.08 9.81
N PRO A 393 -20.41 -7.03 10.91
CA PRO A 393 -20.48 -8.17 11.85
C PRO A 393 -21.43 -9.28 11.40
N GLY A 394 -22.29 -9.03 10.41
CA GLY A 394 -23.31 -9.97 9.96
C GLY A 394 -22.87 -10.88 8.83
N ASP A 395 -23.68 -11.92 8.61
CA ASP A 395 -23.59 -12.81 7.45
C ASP A 395 -24.68 -12.48 6.42
N ASP A 396 -25.14 -11.21 6.43
CA ASP A 396 -26.13 -10.71 5.46
C ASP A 396 -25.55 -10.83 4.04
N ILE A 397 -26.42 -11.20 3.11
CA ILE A 397 -26.10 -11.36 1.69
C ILE A 397 -26.65 -10.17 0.92
N ALA A 398 -25.84 -9.62 0.05
CA ALA A 398 -26.22 -8.56 -0.89
C ALA A 398 -25.94 -8.96 -2.33
N SER A 399 -26.52 -8.27 -3.29
CA SER A 399 -26.27 -8.48 -4.71
C SER A 399 -26.17 -7.12 -5.42
N ILE A 400 -25.00 -6.89 -6.05
CA ILE A 400 -24.72 -5.69 -6.85
C ILE A 400 -24.12 -6.14 -8.19
N ALA A 401 -24.53 -5.56 -9.29
CA ALA A 401 -24.07 -5.88 -10.65
C ALA A 401 -24.15 -7.37 -11.01
N GLY A 402 -25.14 -8.09 -10.46
CA GLY A 402 -25.33 -9.52 -10.66
C GLY A 402 -24.37 -10.41 -9.86
N VAL A 403 -23.54 -9.82 -9.02
CA VAL A 403 -22.65 -10.54 -8.09
C VAL A 403 -23.31 -10.63 -6.73
N THR A 404 -23.49 -11.84 -6.22
CA THR A 404 -24.09 -12.11 -4.90
C THR A 404 -23.00 -12.59 -3.96
N GLN A 405 -22.84 -11.90 -2.82
CA GLN A 405 -21.79 -12.18 -1.85
C GLN A 405 -22.24 -11.70 -0.44
N TYR A 406 -21.49 -12.05 0.58
CA TYR A 406 -21.66 -11.47 1.91
C TYR A 406 -21.51 -9.95 1.88
N ALA A 407 -22.30 -9.24 2.66
CA ALA A 407 -22.32 -7.78 2.69
C ALA A 407 -20.95 -7.17 3.02
N PHE A 408 -20.18 -7.82 3.93
CA PHE A 408 -18.83 -7.36 4.28
C PHE A 408 -17.85 -7.37 3.09
N ALA A 409 -18.05 -8.25 2.10
CA ALA A 409 -17.18 -8.30 0.92
C ALA A 409 -17.27 -7.01 0.10
N PHE A 410 -18.48 -6.45 -0.02
CA PHE A 410 -18.70 -5.20 -0.74
C PHE A 410 -18.13 -3.96 -0.02
N ASP A 411 -17.78 -4.08 1.26
CA ASP A 411 -17.10 -3.02 2.01
C ASP A 411 -15.60 -2.96 1.72
N MET A 412 -15.05 -4.00 1.10
CA MET A 412 -13.68 -4.04 0.62
C MET A 412 -13.55 -3.38 -0.77
N VAL A 413 -12.33 -3.17 -1.22
CA VAL A 413 -12.02 -2.63 -2.56
C VAL A 413 -12.04 -3.75 -3.58
N PHE A 414 -12.84 -3.58 -4.63
CA PHE A 414 -12.93 -4.52 -5.75
C PHE A 414 -12.02 -4.10 -6.89
N SER A 415 -11.17 -5.01 -7.35
CA SER A 415 -10.21 -4.78 -8.44
C SER A 415 -9.76 -6.10 -9.07
N LEU A 416 -8.72 -6.05 -9.90
CA LEU A 416 -8.17 -7.17 -10.65
C LEU A 416 -7.44 -8.18 -9.76
N THR A 417 -7.31 -9.42 -10.24
CA THR A 417 -6.41 -10.42 -9.66
C THR A 417 -5.82 -11.30 -10.76
N SER A 418 -5.11 -12.37 -10.41
CA SER A 418 -4.49 -13.27 -11.39
C SER A 418 -5.49 -13.99 -12.29
N GLN A 419 -5.01 -14.42 -13.46
CA GLN A 419 -5.77 -15.23 -14.43
C GLN A 419 -7.00 -14.52 -15.02
N GLY A 420 -6.90 -13.20 -15.24
CA GLY A 420 -7.99 -12.41 -15.83
C GLY A 420 -9.22 -12.29 -14.92
N ARG A 421 -9.07 -12.49 -13.62
CA ARG A 421 -10.17 -12.47 -12.65
C ARG A 421 -10.20 -11.20 -11.82
N TYR A 422 -11.25 -11.05 -11.02
CA TYR A 422 -11.51 -9.91 -10.15
C TYR A 422 -11.77 -10.39 -8.73
N THR A 423 -11.41 -9.57 -7.72
CA THR A 423 -11.62 -9.94 -6.32
C THR A 423 -11.66 -8.70 -5.41
N TRP A 424 -12.08 -8.92 -4.18
CA TRP A 424 -12.05 -7.93 -3.11
C TRP A 424 -10.79 -8.05 -2.27
N SER A 425 -10.29 -6.92 -1.81
CA SER A 425 -9.22 -6.84 -0.81
C SER A 425 -9.39 -5.59 0.04
N ALA A 426 -8.89 -5.62 1.28
CA ALA A 426 -8.89 -4.47 2.17
C ALA A 426 -7.49 -4.25 2.75
N GLY A 427 -7.07 -2.99 2.83
CA GLY A 427 -5.77 -2.60 3.35
C GLY A 427 -5.41 -1.18 2.96
N THR A 428 -4.47 -0.58 3.66
CA THR A 428 -3.81 0.65 3.20
C THR A 428 -3.14 0.44 1.84
N SER A 429 -2.85 -0.82 1.49
CA SER A 429 -2.40 -1.25 0.16
C SER A 429 -3.41 -0.95 -0.95
N MET A 430 -4.71 -0.86 -0.64
CA MET A 430 -5.77 -0.49 -1.59
C MET A 430 -6.05 1.01 -1.56
N ALA A 431 -5.73 1.67 -0.44
CA ALA A 431 -5.83 3.13 -0.32
C ALA A 431 -4.73 3.85 -1.12
N GLY A 432 -3.49 3.39 -1.03
CA GLY A 432 -2.34 3.93 -1.79
C GLY A 432 -2.61 4.10 -3.28
N PRO A 433 -3.08 3.06 -4.00
CA PRO A 433 -3.35 3.15 -5.43
C PRO A 433 -4.50 4.11 -5.79
N HIS A 434 -5.52 4.30 -4.95
CA HIS A 434 -6.51 5.37 -5.17
C HIS A 434 -5.83 6.75 -5.17
N ALA A 435 -4.96 7.01 -4.20
CA ALA A 435 -4.21 8.26 -4.12
C ALA A 435 -3.21 8.41 -5.28
N ALA A 436 -2.54 7.32 -5.69
CA ALA A 436 -1.64 7.33 -6.85
C ALA A 436 -2.39 7.60 -8.17
N GLY A 437 -3.60 7.05 -8.31
CA GLY A 437 -4.50 7.38 -9.42
C GLY A 437 -4.88 8.86 -9.45
N VAL A 438 -5.22 9.46 -8.29
CA VAL A 438 -5.49 10.90 -8.21
C VAL A 438 -4.25 11.72 -8.59
N ALA A 439 -3.05 11.33 -8.14
CA ALA A 439 -1.81 11.98 -8.56
C ALA A 439 -1.58 11.85 -10.08
N ALA A 440 -1.89 10.70 -10.67
CA ALA A 440 -1.81 10.49 -12.12
C ALA A 440 -2.83 11.35 -12.89
N LEU A 441 -4.04 11.53 -12.37
CA LEU A 441 -5.03 12.47 -12.94
C LEU A 441 -4.50 13.92 -12.94
N ILE A 442 -3.86 14.36 -11.84
CA ILE A 442 -3.25 15.69 -11.72
C ILE A 442 -2.13 15.86 -12.76
N VAL A 443 -1.20 14.90 -12.85
CA VAL A 443 -0.09 14.94 -13.80
C VAL A 443 -0.61 14.92 -15.24
N GLY A 444 -1.55 14.03 -15.57
CA GLY A 444 -2.14 13.96 -16.90
C GLY A 444 -2.88 15.25 -17.29
N LYS A 445 -3.58 15.89 -16.34
CA LYS A 445 -4.25 17.18 -16.56
C LYS A 445 -3.26 18.31 -16.81
N ALA A 446 -2.07 18.25 -16.21
CA ALA A 446 -0.96 19.19 -16.46
C ALA A 446 -0.24 18.95 -17.80
N GLY A 447 -0.61 17.90 -18.54
CA GLY A 447 0.01 17.55 -19.83
C GLY A 447 1.22 16.62 -19.71
N GLY A 448 1.37 15.89 -18.63
CA GLY A 448 2.55 15.10 -18.24
C GLY A 448 3.56 15.94 -17.45
N GLN A 449 4.38 15.31 -16.69
CA GLN A 449 5.45 15.88 -15.85
C GLN A 449 5.03 17.12 -15.01
N LEU A 450 4.85 16.91 -13.75
CA LEU A 450 4.58 18.01 -12.79
C LEU A 450 5.49 17.81 -11.57
N ASP A 451 6.04 18.92 -11.06
CA ASP A 451 6.87 18.88 -9.86
C ASP A 451 6.14 18.20 -8.69
N PRO A 452 6.76 17.23 -8.00
CA PRO A 452 6.13 16.48 -6.92
C PRO A 452 5.60 17.36 -5.79
N SER A 453 6.26 18.48 -5.50
CA SER A 453 5.79 19.45 -4.49
C SER A 453 4.48 20.12 -4.93
N ARG A 454 4.32 20.32 -6.24
CA ARG A 454 3.08 20.87 -6.81
C ARG A 454 1.96 19.84 -6.78
N VAL A 455 2.24 18.57 -7.14
CA VAL A 455 1.27 17.47 -7.01
C VAL A 455 0.77 17.38 -5.56
N ARG A 456 1.70 17.32 -4.59
CA ARG A 456 1.39 17.27 -3.16
C ARG A 456 0.57 18.50 -2.69
N ALA A 457 0.90 19.70 -3.17
CA ALA A 457 0.15 20.92 -2.84
C ALA A 457 -1.28 20.89 -3.40
N ILE A 458 -1.47 20.39 -4.63
CA ILE A 458 -2.79 20.22 -5.25
C ILE A 458 -3.60 19.19 -4.48
N MET A 459 -3.04 18.02 -4.18
CA MET A 459 -3.70 16.99 -3.36
C MET A 459 -4.16 17.58 -2.02
N ARG A 460 -3.30 18.35 -1.35
CA ARG A 460 -3.65 18.99 -0.09
C ARG A 460 -4.75 20.02 -0.21
N ALA A 461 -4.73 20.87 -1.23
CA ALA A 461 -5.73 21.91 -1.45
C ALA A 461 -7.10 21.35 -1.85
N SER A 462 -7.12 20.13 -2.41
CA SER A 462 -8.31 19.48 -2.95
C SER A 462 -8.88 18.40 -2.04
N ALA A 463 -8.17 17.93 -1.03
CA ALA A 463 -8.64 16.90 -0.12
C ALA A 463 -9.96 17.30 0.56
N ASP A 464 -10.81 16.33 0.82
CA ASP A 464 -12.00 16.49 1.65
C ASP A 464 -11.57 16.43 3.11
N ASP A 465 -11.64 17.57 3.80
CA ASP A 465 -11.23 17.71 5.20
C ASP A 465 -12.18 16.91 6.10
N LEU A 466 -11.72 15.76 6.54
CA LEU A 466 -12.44 14.82 7.39
C LEU A 466 -11.94 14.89 8.82
N GLY A 467 -12.82 14.60 9.77
CA GLY A 467 -12.47 14.60 11.18
C GLY A 467 -12.36 16.00 11.77
N LYS A 468 -11.23 16.34 12.38
CA LYS A 468 -10.97 17.69 12.89
C LYS A 468 -10.50 18.58 11.75
N PRO A 469 -10.97 19.84 11.67
CA PRO A 469 -10.53 20.75 10.61
C PRO A 469 -8.99 20.86 10.53
N GLY A 470 -8.46 20.76 9.33
CA GLY A 470 -7.03 20.77 9.03
C GLY A 470 -6.41 19.38 9.17
N ARG A 471 -5.13 19.32 9.52
CA ARG A 471 -4.42 18.04 9.63
C ARG A 471 -4.78 17.32 10.92
N ASP A 472 -5.35 16.12 10.80
CA ASP A 472 -5.67 15.25 11.93
C ASP A 472 -4.92 13.90 11.90
N PRO A 473 -4.99 13.08 12.98
CA PRO A 473 -4.21 11.84 13.04
C PRO A 473 -4.73 10.73 12.13
N TYR A 474 -6.00 10.72 11.73
CA TYR A 474 -6.63 9.61 11.01
C TYR A 474 -6.63 9.80 9.50
N TYR A 475 -6.90 11.01 9.05
CA TYR A 475 -7.09 11.36 7.65
C TYR A 475 -5.96 12.27 7.11
N GLY A 476 -4.99 12.67 7.94
CA GLY A 476 -3.98 13.64 7.56
C GLY A 476 -4.61 14.99 7.19
N TYR A 477 -4.44 15.43 5.92
CA TYR A 477 -5.12 16.61 5.37
C TYR A 477 -6.50 16.33 4.81
N GLY A 478 -6.99 15.09 4.93
CA GLY A 478 -8.29 14.65 4.45
C GLY A 478 -8.20 13.50 3.44
N ARG A 479 -9.38 13.03 2.99
CA ARG A 479 -9.47 12.04 1.93
C ARG A 479 -9.18 12.70 0.59
N VAL A 480 -8.39 12.04 -0.25
CA VAL A 480 -8.12 12.50 -1.62
C VAL A 480 -9.42 12.67 -2.43
N ASN A 481 -9.48 13.69 -3.28
CA ASN A 481 -10.65 13.98 -4.11
C ASN A 481 -10.21 14.27 -5.56
N ALA A 482 -10.61 13.43 -6.48
CA ALA A 482 -10.18 13.49 -7.87
C ALA A 482 -10.75 14.74 -8.60
N LEU A 483 -12.04 15.01 -8.46
CA LEU A 483 -12.67 16.14 -9.13
C LEU A 483 -12.07 17.47 -8.68
N ARG A 484 -11.95 17.66 -7.37
CA ARG A 484 -11.40 18.90 -6.82
C ARG A 484 -9.93 19.08 -7.20
N ALA A 485 -9.17 17.95 -7.28
CA ALA A 485 -7.76 17.97 -7.67
C ALA A 485 -7.58 18.44 -9.12
N VAL A 486 -8.33 17.88 -10.07
CA VAL A 486 -8.24 18.26 -11.48
C VAL A 486 -8.87 19.61 -11.80
N SER A 487 -9.62 20.19 -10.86
CA SER A 487 -10.21 21.53 -10.96
C SER A 487 -9.31 22.63 -10.44
N GLN A 488 -8.17 22.31 -9.81
CA GLN A 488 -7.19 23.31 -9.37
C GLN A 488 -6.48 23.93 -10.57
N ALA A 489 -5.97 25.14 -10.38
CA ALA A 489 -5.09 25.78 -11.36
C ALA A 489 -3.69 25.09 -11.37
N PHE A 490 -3.17 24.83 -12.55
CA PHE A 490 -1.89 24.19 -12.80
C PHE A 490 -0.81 25.19 -13.15
#